data_595e63d2ae2fbf96e8d1fd02d92bb027
#
_entry.id   595e63d2ae2fbf96e8d1fd02d92bb027
#
_cell.length_a   1.000
_cell.length_b   1.000
_cell.length_c   1.000
_cell.angle_alpha   90.00
_cell.angle_beta   90.00
_cell.angle_gamma   90.00
#
_symmetry.space_group_name_H-M   'P 1'
#
loop_
_entity.id
_entity.type
_entity.pdbx_description
1 polymer ?
#
loop_
_entity_poly.entity_id
_entity_poly.type
_entity_poly.pdbx_seq_one_letter_code
_entity_poly.pdbx_strand_id
1 'polypeptide(L)'
;MALVDETGIDEAGFRMSEATAGDFFALLKPRVMSLVVFTAFVGLVAAPVTINPLLAMIAILSIAIGAGASGALNMWYDADIDAVMTRTAGRPVPAGRVRPGEALGFGLVLSALSVMTLGVLVNWLAASLLAFTIFFYAVIYTMWLKRWTPQNIVIGGAAGAIPPVIGWASVTGSVSLESIILFLIIFLWTPPHFWALALFKSEDYGRAGIPMMPNVAGHASTRRQIFAYAVVLAPIGVLPWALGYTSAAYGVVAALLGTGFVWYSWKVLRMRDDDLAMKPAKALFGYSLLYLFAIFAAYLADSVVARAFAVGA
;
A
#
# COMPACT_ATOMS: atom_id res chain seq x y z
N MET A 1 -0.67 41.52 12.79
CA MET A 1 -1.98 41.05 12.29
C MET A 1 -2.06 41.57 10.86
N ALA A 2 -1.81 40.73 9.85
CA ALA A 2 -1.88 41.16 8.46
C ALA A 2 -3.36 41.44 8.11
N LEU A 3 -3.62 42.58 7.53
CA LEU A 3 -4.94 42.96 7.02
C LEU A 3 -5.17 42.13 5.73
N VAL A 4 -6.16 41.31 5.73
CA VAL A 4 -6.63 40.58 4.53
C VAL A 4 -7.70 41.45 3.91
N ASP A 5 -7.54 41.79 2.67
CA ASP A 5 -8.57 42.51 1.90
C ASP A 5 -9.69 41.56 1.48
N GLU A 6 -10.78 42.12 0.93
CA GLU A 6 -11.95 41.34 0.46
C GLU A 6 -11.63 40.38 -0.69
N THR A 7 -10.45 40.48 -1.32
CA THR A 7 -10.02 39.56 -2.39
C THR A 7 -9.30 38.31 -1.86
N GLY A 8 -9.05 38.24 -0.56
CA GLY A 8 -8.37 37.11 0.08
C GLY A 8 -6.86 37.05 -0.25
N ILE A 9 -6.26 38.14 -0.72
CA ILE A 9 -4.83 38.28 -1.00
C ILE A 9 -4.20 39.06 0.16
N ASP A 10 -3.13 38.56 0.78
CA ASP A 10 -2.36 39.28 1.78
C ASP A 10 -1.53 40.40 1.13
N GLU A 11 -0.94 41.29 1.94
CA GLU A 11 -0.11 42.40 1.47
C GLU A 11 1.13 41.97 0.65
N ALA A 12 1.51 40.68 0.72
CA ALA A 12 2.59 40.08 -0.08
C ALA A 12 2.08 39.43 -1.39
N GLY A 13 0.75 39.52 -1.69
CA GLY A 13 0.14 38.97 -2.91
C GLY A 13 -0.12 37.46 -2.85
N PHE A 14 -0.05 36.83 -1.70
CA PHE A 14 -0.35 35.40 -1.52
C PHE A 14 -1.84 35.19 -1.23
N ARG A 15 -2.50 34.36 -2.02
CA ARG A 15 -3.86 33.89 -1.68
C ARG A 15 -3.82 33.08 -0.39
N MET A 16 -4.71 33.39 0.56
CA MET A 16 -4.91 32.58 1.76
C MET A 16 -5.32 31.16 1.34
N SER A 17 -4.84 30.15 2.09
CA SER A 17 -5.25 28.78 1.89
C SER A 17 -6.68 28.58 2.42
N GLU A 18 -7.54 27.99 1.64
CA GLU A 18 -8.88 27.55 2.04
C GLU A 18 -8.87 26.12 2.62
N ALA A 19 -7.68 25.51 2.73
CA ALA A 19 -7.51 24.14 3.17
C ALA A 19 -7.96 23.95 4.62
N THR A 20 -8.77 22.94 4.85
CA THR A 20 -9.20 22.50 6.17
C THR A 20 -8.28 21.40 6.73
N ALA A 21 -8.32 21.18 8.05
CA ALA A 21 -7.63 20.03 8.65
C ALA A 21 -8.09 18.68 8.04
N GLY A 22 -9.36 18.59 7.63
CA GLY A 22 -9.90 17.42 6.92
C GLY A 22 -9.27 17.19 5.55
N ASP A 23 -8.92 18.26 4.83
CA ASP A 23 -8.24 18.17 3.53
C ASP A 23 -6.80 17.64 3.72
N PHE A 24 -6.06 18.13 4.72
CA PHE A 24 -4.74 17.60 5.05
C PHE A 24 -4.79 16.14 5.51
N PHE A 25 -5.80 15.74 6.29
CA PHE A 25 -6.03 14.35 6.65
C PHE A 25 -6.34 13.48 5.41
N ALA A 26 -7.11 14.02 4.45
CA ALA A 26 -7.41 13.33 3.20
C ALA A 26 -6.17 13.10 2.32
N LEU A 27 -5.13 13.98 2.39
CA LEU A 27 -3.84 13.77 1.71
C LEU A 27 -3.17 12.46 2.16
N LEU A 28 -3.32 12.08 3.42
CA LEU A 28 -2.72 10.87 4.01
C LEU A 28 -3.41 9.57 3.53
N LYS A 29 -4.52 9.65 2.77
CA LYS A 29 -5.25 8.50 2.22
C LYS A 29 -5.62 7.43 3.27
N PRO A 30 -6.29 7.77 4.38
CA PRO A 30 -6.44 6.90 5.56
C PRO A 30 -7.05 5.54 5.25
N ARG A 31 -7.99 5.45 4.28
CA ARG A 31 -8.60 4.16 3.87
C ARG A 31 -7.61 3.19 3.24
N VAL A 32 -6.63 3.70 2.49
CA VAL A 32 -5.58 2.87 1.89
C VAL A 32 -4.53 2.53 2.96
N MET A 33 -4.16 3.52 3.77
CA MET A 33 -3.13 3.35 4.79
C MET A 33 -3.55 2.41 5.91
N SER A 34 -4.85 2.22 6.19
CA SER A 34 -5.30 1.26 7.21
C SER A 34 -4.77 -0.15 6.99
N LEU A 35 -4.77 -0.64 5.75
CA LEU A 35 -4.24 -1.98 5.42
C LEU A 35 -2.70 -2.02 5.52
N VAL A 36 -2.03 -0.94 5.11
CA VAL A 36 -0.56 -0.79 5.24
C VAL A 36 -0.14 -0.84 6.71
N VAL A 37 -0.81 -0.08 7.56
CA VAL A 37 -0.55 -0.05 9.02
C VAL A 37 -0.86 -1.40 9.65
N PHE A 38 -1.96 -2.04 9.24
CA PHE A 38 -2.30 -3.38 9.71
C PHE A 38 -1.22 -4.41 9.38
N THR A 39 -0.71 -4.44 8.14
CA THR A 39 0.35 -5.38 7.76
C THR A 39 1.67 -5.09 8.48
N ALA A 40 2.00 -3.81 8.72
CA ALA A 40 3.14 -3.43 9.55
C ALA A 40 2.99 -3.91 10.99
N PHE A 41 1.79 -3.75 11.57
CA PHE A 41 1.48 -4.26 12.91
C PHE A 41 1.61 -5.79 12.98
N VAL A 42 1.14 -6.51 11.98
CA VAL A 42 1.34 -7.97 11.91
C VAL A 42 2.83 -8.32 11.89
N GLY A 43 3.65 -7.65 11.07
CA GLY A 43 5.09 -7.86 11.05
C GLY A 43 5.76 -7.57 12.40
N LEU A 44 5.30 -6.54 13.11
CA LEU A 44 5.80 -6.22 14.45
C LEU A 44 5.43 -7.30 15.47
N VAL A 45 4.17 -7.77 15.47
CA VAL A 45 3.72 -8.81 16.38
C VAL A 45 4.29 -10.18 16.02
N ALA A 46 4.53 -10.49 14.78
CA ALA A 46 5.11 -11.75 14.32
C ALA A 46 6.57 -11.94 14.77
N ALA A 47 7.31 -10.86 15.00
CA ALA A 47 8.72 -10.92 15.38
C ALA A 47 8.95 -11.76 16.66
N PRO A 48 10.01 -12.59 16.72
CA PRO A 48 10.17 -13.63 17.77
C PRO A 48 10.52 -13.09 19.16
N VAL A 49 10.77 -11.78 19.26
CA VAL A 49 11.08 -11.10 20.51
C VAL A 49 10.02 -10.05 20.85
N THR A 50 10.00 -9.58 22.09
CA THR A 50 9.06 -8.55 22.52
C THR A 50 9.72 -7.19 22.55
N ILE A 51 8.95 -6.15 22.26
CA ILE A 51 9.36 -4.75 22.36
C ILE A 51 8.51 -4.06 23.42
N ASN A 52 9.05 -3.02 24.06
CA ASN A 52 8.26 -2.18 24.96
C ASN A 52 7.00 -1.65 24.24
N PRO A 53 5.80 -1.75 24.83
CA PRO A 53 4.55 -1.33 24.19
C PRO A 53 4.53 0.13 23.73
N LEU A 54 5.21 1.04 24.44
CA LEU A 54 5.33 2.44 24.03
C LEU A 54 6.17 2.54 22.75
N LEU A 55 7.29 1.81 22.66
CA LEU A 55 8.12 1.80 21.45
C LEU A 55 7.40 1.12 20.27
N ALA A 56 6.60 0.08 20.54
CA ALA A 56 5.73 -0.53 19.53
C ALA A 56 4.73 0.47 18.96
N MET A 57 4.08 1.24 19.82
CA MET A 57 3.13 2.30 19.43
C MET A 57 3.84 3.37 18.59
N ILE A 58 5.02 3.84 19.03
CA ILE A 58 5.83 4.82 18.29
C ILE A 58 6.21 4.29 16.91
N ALA A 59 6.63 3.02 16.81
CA ALA A 59 6.97 2.40 15.54
C ALA A 59 5.78 2.39 14.58
N ILE A 60 4.62 1.92 15.03
CA ILE A 60 3.41 1.85 14.19
C ILE A 60 2.93 3.24 13.78
N LEU A 61 2.94 4.22 14.68
CA LEU A 61 2.58 5.61 14.37
C LEU A 61 3.56 6.23 13.36
N SER A 62 4.87 6.01 13.52
CA SER A 62 5.87 6.48 12.57
C SER A 62 5.68 5.86 11.18
N ILE A 63 5.41 4.56 11.09
CA ILE A 63 5.10 3.87 9.83
C ILE A 63 3.82 4.45 9.21
N ALA A 64 2.76 4.66 10.01
CA ALA A 64 1.49 5.22 9.55
C ALA A 64 1.66 6.65 8.98
N ILE A 65 2.40 7.51 9.70
CA ILE A 65 2.68 8.88 9.28
C ILE A 65 3.55 8.89 8.01
N GLY A 66 4.61 8.08 7.94
CA GLY A 66 5.48 8.00 6.77
C GLY A 66 4.77 7.46 5.53
N ALA A 67 3.91 6.45 5.69
CA ALA A 67 3.06 5.95 4.61
C ALA A 67 2.05 7.02 4.15
N GLY A 68 1.42 7.75 5.09
CA GLY A 68 0.54 8.88 4.78
C GLY A 68 1.29 10.00 4.06
N ALA A 69 2.49 10.35 4.53
CA ALA A 69 3.36 11.34 3.89
C ALA A 69 3.66 10.99 2.42
N SER A 70 3.96 9.72 2.15
CA SER A 70 4.10 9.21 0.77
C SER A 70 2.82 9.44 -0.05
N GLY A 71 1.64 9.28 0.57
CA GLY A 71 0.34 9.57 -0.04
C GLY A 71 0.18 11.04 -0.41
N ALA A 72 0.62 11.97 0.46
CA ALA A 72 0.59 13.41 0.22
C ALA A 72 1.55 13.82 -0.92
N LEU A 73 2.79 13.31 -0.90
CA LEU A 73 3.77 13.53 -1.96
C LEU A 73 3.28 12.99 -3.32
N ASN A 74 2.63 11.83 -3.33
CA ASN A 74 2.03 11.28 -4.55
C ASN A 74 0.88 12.17 -5.05
N MET A 75 0.02 12.69 -4.16
CA MET A 75 -1.10 13.55 -4.56
C MET A 75 -0.64 14.91 -5.06
N TRP A 76 0.45 15.43 -4.50
CA TRP A 76 1.12 16.63 -5.01
C TRP A 76 1.61 16.43 -6.45
N TYR A 77 2.37 15.35 -6.71
CA TYR A 77 3.00 15.14 -8.01
C TYR A 77 2.00 14.73 -9.09
N ASP A 78 1.00 13.93 -8.73
CA ASP A 78 -0.01 13.39 -9.65
C ASP A 78 -1.21 14.32 -9.87
N ALA A 79 -1.17 15.58 -9.40
CA ALA A 79 -2.30 16.49 -9.44
C ALA A 79 -2.89 16.67 -10.87
N ASP A 80 -2.02 16.69 -11.88
CA ASP A 80 -2.38 16.80 -13.31
C ASP A 80 -3.17 15.58 -13.79
N ILE A 81 -2.68 14.38 -13.55
CA ILE A 81 -3.36 13.14 -13.96
C ILE A 81 -4.60 12.85 -13.10
N ASP A 82 -4.54 13.17 -11.81
CA ASP A 82 -5.66 13.01 -10.90
C ASP A 82 -6.85 13.90 -11.28
N ALA A 83 -6.62 15.09 -11.85
CA ALA A 83 -7.65 16.00 -12.30
C ALA A 83 -8.50 15.46 -13.47
N VAL A 84 -7.91 14.63 -14.35
CA VAL A 84 -8.61 14.06 -15.51
C VAL A 84 -9.25 12.69 -15.24
N MET A 85 -8.94 12.07 -14.11
CA MET A 85 -9.50 10.78 -13.72
C MET A 85 -10.75 10.96 -12.86
N THR A 86 -11.87 10.34 -13.24
CA THR A 86 -13.17 10.42 -12.54
C THR A 86 -13.07 10.10 -11.04
N ARG A 87 -12.22 9.12 -10.69
CA ARG A 87 -12.05 8.66 -9.31
C ARG A 87 -11.28 9.64 -8.42
N THR A 88 -10.42 10.47 -8.99
CA THR A 88 -9.42 11.25 -8.24
C THR A 88 -9.54 12.76 -8.41
N ALA A 89 -10.35 13.24 -9.35
CA ALA A 89 -10.59 14.69 -9.58
C ALA A 89 -11.09 15.43 -8.32
N GLY A 90 -11.84 14.75 -7.43
CA GLY A 90 -12.32 15.32 -6.18
C GLY A 90 -11.30 15.31 -5.01
N ARG A 91 -10.05 14.91 -5.24
CA ARG A 91 -8.99 14.96 -4.20
C ARG A 91 -8.62 16.40 -3.85
N PRO A 92 -8.08 16.67 -2.64
CA PRO A 92 -7.79 18.04 -2.20
C PRO A 92 -6.94 18.87 -3.15
N VAL A 93 -5.85 18.32 -3.71
CA VAL A 93 -4.95 19.06 -4.62
C VAL A 93 -5.57 19.27 -6.00
N PRO A 94 -6.07 18.22 -6.72
CA PRO A 94 -6.72 18.43 -8.02
C PRO A 94 -7.94 19.33 -7.96
N ALA A 95 -8.69 19.29 -6.84
CA ALA A 95 -9.87 20.13 -6.63
C ALA A 95 -9.53 21.57 -6.20
N GLY A 96 -8.25 21.91 -6.03
CA GLY A 96 -7.79 23.25 -5.66
C GLY A 96 -7.98 23.63 -4.19
N ARG A 97 -8.46 22.70 -3.32
CA ARG A 97 -8.64 23.00 -1.88
C ARG A 97 -7.33 23.07 -1.11
N VAL A 98 -6.32 22.30 -1.52
CA VAL A 98 -4.96 22.35 -0.97
C VAL A 98 -4.01 22.76 -2.09
N ARG A 99 -3.18 23.75 -1.86
CA ARG A 99 -2.19 24.19 -2.84
C ARG A 99 -1.09 23.12 -3.01
N PRO A 100 -0.55 22.94 -4.22
CA PRO A 100 0.52 21.97 -4.45
C PRO A 100 1.72 22.13 -3.50
N GLY A 101 2.16 23.38 -3.24
CA GLY A 101 3.27 23.67 -2.31
C GLY A 101 2.97 23.28 -0.87
N GLU A 102 1.70 23.41 -0.42
CA GLU A 102 1.29 22.97 0.91
C GLU A 102 1.31 21.45 1.04
N ALA A 103 0.82 20.73 0.02
CA ALA A 103 0.85 19.27 0.00
C ALA A 103 2.30 18.73 -0.03
N LEU A 104 3.19 19.37 -0.80
CA LEU A 104 4.62 19.05 -0.83
C LEU A 104 5.28 19.28 0.53
N GLY A 105 5.14 20.50 1.10
CA GLY A 105 5.71 20.85 2.41
C GLY A 105 5.20 19.90 3.52
N PHE A 106 3.89 19.65 3.55
CA PHE A 106 3.28 18.72 4.50
C PHE A 106 3.85 17.29 4.37
N GLY A 107 3.94 16.77 3.13
CA GLY A 107 4.52 15.46 2.86
C GLY A 107 5.99 15.36 3.28
N LEU A 108 6.81 16.36 2.96
CA LEU A 108 8.23 16.37 3.33
C LEU A 108 8.45 16.46 4.83
N VAL A 109 7.73 17.34 5.53
CA VAL A 109 7.84 17.49 7.00
C VAL A 109 7.43 16.21 7.70
N LEU A 110 6.30 15.60 7.32
CA LEU A 110 5.86 14.33 7.93
C LEU A 110 6.83 13.18 7.60
N SER A 111 7.42 13.15 6.41
CA SER A 111 8.43 12.15 6.05
C SER A 111 9.66 12.27 6.96
N ALA A 112 10.21 13.49 7.13
CA ALA A 112 11.35 13.72 7.98
C ALA A 112 11.06 13.39 9.44
N LEU A 113 9.92 13.86 9.97
CA LEU A 113 9.52 13.61 11.36
C LEU A 113 9.33 12.11 11.63
N SER A 114 8.63 11.38 10.74
CA SER A 114 8.39 9.94 10.94
C SER A 114 9.67 9.11 10.91
N VAL A 115 10.58 9.40 9.98
CA VAL A 115 11.87 8.70 9.86
C VAL A 115 12.77 9.02 11.07
N MET A 116 12.88 10.29 11.45
CA MET A 116 13.70 10.69 12.60
C MET A 116 13.16 10.13 13.91
N THR A 117 11.84 10.19 14.12
CA THR A 117 11.21 9.62 15.32
C THR A 117 11.46 8.11 15.41
N LEU A 118 11.29 7.38 14.30
CA LEU A 118 11.54 5.94 14.25
C LEU A 118 13.02 5.62 14.50
N GLY A 119 13.95 6.40 13.91
CA GLY A 119 15.39 6.17 14.06
C GLY A 119 15.90 6.42 15.47
N VAL A 120 15.53 7.56 16.06
CA VAL A 120 16.02 7.98 17.36
C VAL A 120 15.40 7.18 18.52
N LEU A 121 14.09 6.86 18.42
CA LEU A 121 13.38 6.23 19.54
C LEU A 121 13.29 4.71 19.42
N VAL A 122 13.42 4.14 18.22
CA VAL A 122 13.29 2.69 18.00
C VAL A 122 14.60 2.09 17.49
N ASN A 123 14.86 2.19 16.18
CA ASN A 123 16.17 1.85 15.61
C ASN A 123 16.36 2.39 14.18
N TRP A 124 17.62 2.54 13.78
CA TRP A 124 17.98 3.12 12.49
C TRP A 124 17.75 2.19 11.28
N LEU A 125 17.69 0.87 11.46
CA LEU A 125 17.36 -0.04 10.37
C LEU A 125 15.89 0.15 9.93
N ALA A 126 14.97 0.16 10.88
CA ALA A 126 13.55 0.40 10.59
C ALA A 126 13.35 1.79 9.97
N ALA A 127 14.04 2.82 10.48
CA ALA A 127 14.00 4.16 9.93
C ALA A 127 14.54 4.23 8.49
N SER A 128 15.64 3.53 8.20
CA SER A 128 16.22 3.46 6.85
C SER A 128 15.29 2.76 5.86
N LEU A 129 14.62 1.68 6.29
CA LEU A 129 13.60 0.99 5.49
C LEU A 129 12.39 1.90 5.24
N LEU A 130 11.95 2.67 6.25
CA LEU A 130 10.86 3.64 6.08
C LEU A 130 11.25 4.75 5.11
N ALA A 131 12.44 5.34 5.27
CA ALA A 131 12.98 6.37 4.37
C ALA A 131 13.09 5.86 2.94
N PHE A 132 13.63 4.64 2.77
CA PHE A 132 13.70 3.98 1.46
C PHE A 132 12.30 3.78 0.85
N THR A 133 11.32 3.34 1.65
CA THR A 133 9.95 3.12 1.19
C THR A 133 9.30 4.43 0.72
N ILE A 134 9.47 5.53 1.47
CA ILE A 134 8.96 6.85 1.10
C ILE A 134 9.61 7.32 -0.21
N PHE A 135 10.94 7.23 -0.31
CA PHE A 135 11.68 7.59 -1.52
C PHE A 135 11.27 6.74 -2.71
N PHE A 136 11.20 5.42 -2.53
CA PHE A 136 10.82 4.50 -3.60
C PHE A 136 9.41 4.79 -4.12
N TYR A 137 8.45 5.03 -3.22
CA TYR A 137 7.08 5.33 -3.61
C TYR A 137 6.94 6.71 -4.25
N ALA A 138 7.52 7.76 -3.64
CA ALA A 138 7.38 9.12 -4.12
C ALA A 138 8.18 9.36 -5.41
N VAL A 139 9.45 8.94 -5.47
CA VAL A 139 10.34 9.23 -6.59
C VAL A 139 10.29 8.12 -7.64
N ILE A 140 10.66 6.89 -7.25
CA ILE A 140 10.82 5.80 -8.23
C ILE A 140 9.46 5.42 -8.83
N TYR A 141 8.47 5.16 -7.99
CA TYR A 141 7.15 4.75 -8.50
C TYR A 141 6.37 5.94 -9.07
N THR A 142 6.12 7.00 -8.27
CA THR A 142 5.20 8.07 -8.67
C THR A 142 5.77 8.95 -9.78
N MET A 143 7.02 9.44 -9.63
CA MET A 143 7.61 10.37 -10.60
C MET A 143 8.08 9.66 -11.87
N TRP A 144 8.61 8.42 -11.75
CA TRP A 144 9.22 7.74 -12.89
C TRP A 144 8.33 6.62 -13.44
N LEU A 145 8.22 5.48 -12.72
CA LEU A 145 7.64 4.26 -13.27
C LEU A 145 6.19 4.41 -13.71
N LYS A 146 5.38 5.14 -12.94
CA LYS A 146 3.95 5.28 -13.19
C LYS A 146 3.64 5.86 -14.58
N ARG A 147 4.51 6.72 -15.08
CA ARG A 147 4.36 7.42 -16.37
C ARG A 147 5.10 6.75 -17.52
N TRP A 148 6.05 5.82 -17.23
CA TRP A 148 6.98 5.30 -18.24
C TRP A 148 6.74 3.84 -18.63
N THR A 149 6.20 3.01 -17.74
CA THR A 149 6.17 1.57 -18.00
C THR A 149 4.86 0.92 -17.55
N PRO A 150 4.33 -0.09 -18.29
CA PRO A 150 3.21 -0.90 -17.84
C PRO A 150 3.56 -1.82 -16.66
N GLN A 151 4.85 -1.99 -16.36
CA GLN A 151 5.34 -2.72 -15.17
C GLN A 151 5.34 -1.85 -13.90
N ASN A 152 4.83 -0.63 -13.97
CA ASN A 152 4.78 0.29 -12.82
C ASN A 152 4.12 -0.33 -11.59
N ILE A 153 3.09 -1.17 -11.76
CA ILE A 153 2.40 -1.85 -10.67
C ILE A 153 3.26 -2.95 -10.05
N VAL A 154 3.99 -3.71 -10.87
CA VAL A 154 4.88 -4.78 -10.36
C VAL A 154 5.99 -4.17 -9.53
N ILE A 155 6.77 -3.27 -10.13
CA ILE A 155 7.93 -2.68 -9.48
C ILE A 155 7.48 -1.78 -8.30
N GLY A 156 6.49 -0.90 -8.54
CA GLY A 156 5.95 0.01 -7.53
C GLY A 156 5.28 -0.71 -6.35
N GLY A 157 4.78 -1.92 -6.57
CA GLY A 157 4.20 -2.77 -5.52
C GLY A 157 5.15 -3.09 -4.37
N ALA A 158 6.47 -3.03 -4.62
CA ALA A 158 7.47 -3.22 -3.58
C ALA A 158 7.31 -2.23 -2.42
N ALA A 159 7.01 -0.95 -2.70
CA ALA A 159 6.79 0.04 -1.64
C ALA A 159 5.65 -0.35 -0.69
N GLY A 160 4.54 -0.86 -1.24
CA GLY A 160 3.40 -1.32 -0.44
C GLY A 160 3.65 -2.64 0.30
N ALA A 161 4.69 -3.38 -0.08
CA ALA A 161 5.03 -4.67 0.51
C ALA A 161 6.08 -4.59 1.64
N ILE A 162 6.82 -3.48 1.77
CA ILE A 162 7.85 -3.30 2.82
C ILE A 162 7.28 -3.10 4.25
N PRO A 163 6.10 -2.53 4.49
CA PRO A 163 5.61 -2.23 5.83
C PRO A 163 5.72 -3.36 6.86
N PRO A 164 5.37 -4.63 6.60
CA PRO A 164 5.57 -5.71 7.57
C PRO A 164 7.05 -5.95 7.89
N VAL A 165 7.96 -5.72 6.92
CA VAL A 165 9.40 -5.81 7.17
C VAL A 165 9.87 -4.68 8.09
N ILE A 166 9.34 -3.47 7.96
CA ILE A 166 9.63 -2.35 8.87
C ILE A 166 9.11 -2.67 10.27
N GLY A 167 7.88 -3.19 10.38
CA GLY A 167 7.30 -3.64 11.65
C GLY A 167 8.19 -4.68 12.34
N TRP A 168 8.62 -5.70 11.62
CA TRP A 168 9.57 -6.72 12.08
C TRP A 168 10.91 -6.12 12.53
N ALA A 169 11.52 -5.29 11.66
CA ALA A 169 12.81 -4.67 11.93
C ALA A 169 12.76 -3.70 13.13
N SER A 170 11.61 -3.08 13.39
CA SER A 170 11.40 -2.23 14.58
C SER A 170 11.60 -3.00 15.89
N VAL A 171 11.30 -4.28 15.89
CA VAL A 171 11.42 -5.16 17.08
C VAL A 171 12.79 -5.82 17.16
N THR A 172 13.26 -6.36 16.03
CA THR A 172 14.45 -7.23 16.00
C THR A 172 15.74 -6.52 15.65
N GLY A 173 15.67 -5.31 15.07
CA GLY A 173 16.84 -4.65 14.49
C GLY A 173 17.43 -5.38 13.29
N SER A 174 16.69 -6.32 12.68
CA SER A 174 17.17 -7.17 11.56
C SER A 174 16.05 -7.46 10.56
N VAL A 175 16.43 -7.99 9.41
CA VAL A 175 15.52 -8.53 8.38
C VAL A 175 15.73 -10.03 8.32
N SER A 176 14.66 -10.82 8.44
CA SER A 176 14.68 -12.27 8.40
C SER A 176 13.99 -12.82 7.15
N LEU A 177 14.21 -14.11 6.86
CA LEU A 177 13.48 -14.80 5.79
C LEU A 177 11.97 -14.74 6.01
N GLU A 178 11.52 -14.85 7.25
CA GLU A 178 10.11 -14.77 7.62
C GLU A 178 9.49 -13.42 7.24
N SER A 179 10.15 -12.29 7.57
CA SER A 179 9.72 -10.95 7.19
C SER A 179 9.73 -10.74 5.67
N ILE A 180 10.68 -11.38 4.96
CA ILE A 180 10.73 -11.36 3.49
C ILE A 180 9.56 -12.14 2.89
N ILE A 181 9.10 -13.23 3.50
CA ILE A 181 7.93 -13.96 3.03
C ILE A 181 6.67 -13.10 3.18
N LEU A 182 6.51 -12.37 4.28
CA LEU A 182 5.41 -11.41 4.44
C LEU A 182 5.44 -10.32 3.35
N PHE A 183 6.63 -9.82 3.03
CA PHE A 183 6.83 -8.93 1.87
C PHE A 183 6.39 -9.60 0.56
N LEU A 184 6.83 -10.84 0.29
CA LEU A 184 6.53 -11.55 -0.95
C LEU A 184 5.03 -11.80 -1.14
N ILE A 185 4.29 -12.08 -0.09
CA ILE A 185 2.84 -12.25 -0.15
C ILE A 185 2.18 -10.96 -0.68
N ILE A 186 2.53 -9.78 -0.15
CA ILE A 186 1.96 -8.51 -0.60
C ILE A 186 2.48 -8.16 -2.00
N PHE A 187 3.76 -8.37 -2.27
CA PHE A 187 4.38 -8.05 -3.55
C PHE A 187 3.74 -8.82 -4.70
N LEU A 188 3.53 -10.13 -4.54
CA LEU A 188 2.89 -10.97 -5.54
C LEU A 188 1.36 -10.77 -5.62
N TRP A 189 0.73 -10.33 -4.53
CA TRP A 189 -0.68 -9.94 -4.50
C TRP A 189 -0.95 -8.66 -5.29
N THR A 190 0.00 -7.73 -5.32
CA THR A 190 -0.18 -6.38 -5.88
C THR A 190 -0.54 -6.39 -7.37
N PRO A 191 0.15 -7.12 -8.27
CA PRO A 191 -0.19 -7.10 -9.69
C PRO A 191 -1.61 -7.62 -9.99
N PRO A 192 -2.05 -8.79 -9.54
CA PRO A 192 -3.41 -9.25 -9.83
C PRO A 192 -4.50 -8.36 -9.24
N HIS A 193 -4.27 -7.75 -8.07
CA HIS A 193 -5.20 -6.78 -7.47
C HIS A 193 -5.37 -5.53 -8.35
N PHE A 194 -4.28 -4.84 -8.68
CA PHE A 194 -4.34 -3.59 -9.43
C PHE A 194 -4.67 -3.81 -10.91
N TRP A 195 -4.25 -4.91 -11.52
CA TRP A 195 -4.62 -5.19 -12.90
C TRP A 195 -6.09 -5.62 -13.03
N ALA A 196 -6.67 -6.27 -12.03
CA ALA A 196 -8.11 -6.48 -11.99
C ALA A 196 -8.86 -5.14 -11.97
N LEU A 197 -8.42 -4.17 -11.15
CA LEU A 197 -8.96 -2.80 -11.18
C LEU A 197 -8.76 -2.12 -12.54
N ALA A 198 -7.54 -2.23 -13.11
CA ALA A 198 -7.19 -1.60 -14.38
C ALA A 198 -8.02 -2.13 -15.55
N LEU A 199 -8.45 -3.39 -15.53
CA LEU A 199 -9.33 -3.96 -16.57
C LEU A 199 -10.64 -3.18 -16.67
N PHE A 200 -11.35 -2.94 -15.54
CA PHE A 200 -12.65 -2.23 -15.56
C PHE A 200 -12.52 -0.71 -15.40
N LYS A 201 -11.29 -0.17 -15.35
CA LYS A 201 -10.97 1.26 -15.32
C LYS A 201 -10.02 1.68 -16.43
N SER A 202 -9.88 0.85 -17.47
CA SER A 202 -8.93 1.09 -18.58
C SER A 202 -9.15 2.42 -19.28
N GLU A 203 -10.40 2.86 -19.46
CA GLU A 203 -10.73 4.15 -20.06
C GLU A 203 -10.23 5.34 -19.22
N ASP A 204 -10.41 5.29 -17.88
CA ASP A 204 -9.90 6.32 -16.96
C ASP A 204 -8.37 6.46 -17.07
N TYR A 205 -7.66 5.33 -17.07
CA TYR A 205 -6.21 5.32 -17.22
C TYR A 205 -5.76 5.77 -18.60
N GLY A 206 -6.51 5.40 -19.65
CA GLY A 206 -6.25 5.84 -21.02
C GLY A 206 -6.37 7.35 -21.16
N ARG A 207 -7.43 7.98 -20.60
CA ARG A 207 -7.60 9.45 -20.60
C ARG A 207 -6.47 10.18 -19.87
N ALA A 208 -5.95 9.57 -18.81
CA ALA A 208 -4.84 10.12 -18.03
C ALA A 208 -3.46 9.86 -18.66
N GLY A 209 -3.38 9.15 -19.78
CA GLY A 209 -2.12 8.81 -20.45
C GLY A 209 -1.23 7.87 -19.64
N ILE A 210 -1.78 7.13 -18.66
CA ILE A 210 -1.01 6.21 -17.81
C ILE A 210 -0.88 4.86 -18.53
N PRO A 211 0.35 4.35 -18.78
CA PRO A 211 0.56 3.10 -19.48
C PRO A 211 0.26 1.88 -18.61
N MET A 212 -1.03 1.66 -18.29
CA MET A 212 -1.44 0.46 -17.55
C MET A 212 -1.40 -0.78 -18.44
N MET A 213 -1.18 -1.95 -17.84
CA MET A 213 -1.04 -3.22 -18.58
C MET A 213 -2.19 -3.47 -19.57
N PRO A 214 -3.49 -3.28 -19.26
CA PRO A 214 -4.56 -3.46 -20.22
C PRO A 214 -4.48 -2.50 -21.42
N ASN A 215 -3.98 -1.27 -21.20
CA ASN A 215 -3.89 -0.24 -22.23
C ASN A 215 -2.71 -0.47 -23.19
N VAL A 216 -1.62 -1.10 -22.72
CA VAL A 216 -0.39 -1.32 -23.50
C VAL A 216 -0.33 -2.72 -24.09
N ALA A 217 -0.57 -3.76 -23.28
CA ALA A 217 -0.44 -5.16 -23.67
C ALA A 217 -1.79 -5.84 -24.01
N GLY A 218 -2.89 -5.11 -23.86
CA GLY A 218 -4.25 -5.59 -24.11
C GLY A 218 -4.84 -6.43 -22.97
N HIS A 219 -6.16 -6.58 -22.99
CA HIS A 219 -6.94 -7.27 -21.95
C HIS A 219 -6.56 -8.75 -21.82
N ALA A 220 -6.39 -9.46 -22.95
CA ALA A 220 -6.08 -10.90 -22.96
C ALA A 220 -4.72 -11.20 -22.29
N SER A 221 -3.69 -10.36 -22.58
CA SER A 221 -2.38 -10.49 -21.95
C SER A 221 -2.46 -10.21 -20.44
N THR A 222 -3.18 -9.16 -20.05
CA THR A 222 -3.37 -8.79 -18.65
C THR A 222 -4.05 -9.92 -17.86
N ARG A 223 -5.10 -10.54 -18.41
CA ARG A 223 -5.79 -11.68 -17.77
C ARG A 223 -4.87 -12.88 -17.55
N ARG A 224 -4.00 -13.18 -18.51
CA ARG A 224 -3.00 -14.27 -18.40
C ARG A 224 -2.00 -13.98 -17.28
N GLN A 225 -1.51 -12.74 -17.19
CA GLN A 225 -0.57 -12.33 -16.16
C GLN A 225 -1.21 -12.35 -14.78
N ILE A 226 -2.47 -11.86 -14.62
CA ILE A 226 -3.24 -11.97 -13.38
C ILE A 226 -3.28 -13.43 -12.89
N PHE A 227 -3.60 -14.37 -13.78
CA PHE A 227 -3.67 -15.79 -13.43
C PHE A 227 -2.29 -16.36 -13.06
N ALA A 228 -1.24 -16.03 -13.81
CA ALA A 228 0.12 -16.49 -13.50
C ALA A 228 0.60 -16.03 -12.12
N TYR A 229 0.39 -14.75 -11.78
CA TYR A 229 0.72 -14.24 -10.45
C TYR A 229 -0.11 -14.90 -9.34
N ALA A 230 -1.38 -15.19 -9.57
CA ALA A 230 -2.24 -15.89 -8.62
C ALA A 230 -1.76 -17.31 -8.33
N VAL A 231 -1.31 -18.04 -9.36
CA VAL A 231 -0.75 -19.40 -9.22
C VAL A 231 0.54 -19.38 -8.41
N VAL A 232 1.38 -18.36 -8.56
CA VAL A 232 2.61 -18.20 -7.77
C VAL A 232 2.31 -17.73 -6.34
N LEU A 233 1.33 -16.83 -6.17
CA LEU A 233 0.95 -16.29 -4.86
C LEU A 233 0.42 -17.40 -3.93
N ALA A 234 -0.37 -18.34 -4.44
CA ALA A 234 -1.01 -19.35 -3.61
C ALA A 234 -0.02 -20.19 -2.79
N PRO A 235 1.05 -20.79 -3.35
CA PRO A 235 2.05 -21.51 -2.56
C PRO A 235 2.88 -20.59 -1.65
N ILE A 236 3.16 -19.35 -2.07
CA ILE A 236 3.88 -18.39 -1.21
C ILE A 236 3.05 -18.04 0.04
N GLY A 237 1.73 -17.94 -0.08
CA GLY A 237 0.84 -17.75 1.08
C GLY A 237 0.91 -18.89 2.10
N VAL A 238 1.16 -20.11 1.66
CA VAL A 238 1.28 -21.32 2.51
C VAL A 238 2.70 -21.49 3.07
N LEU A 239 3.69 -20.82 2.49
CA LEU A 239 5.11 -20.97 2.81
C LEU A 239 5.46 -20.75 4.30
N PRO A 240 4.84 -19.79 5.04
CA PRO A 240 5.09 -19.65 6.48
C PRO A 240 4.85 -20.95 7.27
N TRP A 241 3.76 -21.67 6.96
CA TRP A 241 3.52 -22.98 7.57
C TRP A 241 4.53 -24.03 7.12
N ALA A 242 4.83 -24.11 5.83
CA ALA A 242 5.75 -25.11 5.28
C ALA A 242 7.18 -24.98 5.84
N LEU A 243 7.57 -23.77 6.26
CA LEU A 243 8.87 -23.50 6.88
C LEU A 243 8.84 -23.54 8.41
N GLY A 244 7.69 -23.87 9.02
CA GLY A 244 7.57 -24.02 10.46
C GLY A 244 7.44 -22.71 11.25
N TYR A 245 7.15 -21.58 10.58
CA TYR A 245 6.94 -20.29 11.24
C TYR A 245 5.53 -20.14 11.83
N THR A 246 4.57 -20.93 11.35
CA THR A 246 3.18 -20.89 11.78
C THR A 246 2.60 -22.27 11.95
N SER A 247 1.44 -22.38 12.63
CA SER A 247 0.74 -23.64 12.86
C SER A 247 0.05 -24.19 11.59
N ALA A 248 -0.40 -25.45 11.65
CA ALA A 248 -1.19 -26.07 10.60
C ALA A 248 -2.54 -25.35 10.38
N ALA A 249 -3.09 -24.69 11.41
CA ALA A 249 -4.32 -23.91 11.30
C ALA A 249 -4.15 -22.75 10.32
N TYR A 250 -3.05 -21.99 10.44
CA TYR A 250 -2.69 -20.98 9.45
C TYR A 250 -2.53 -21.60 8.06
N GLY A 251 -1.80 -22.72 7.94
CA GLY A 251 -1.56 -23.40 6.66
C GLY A 251 -2.85 -23.75 5.92
N VAL A 252 -3.85 -24.27 6.64
CA VAL A 252 -5.17 -24.58 6.08
C VAL A 252 -5.88 -23.31 5.60
N VAL A 253 -5.92 -22.26 6.42
CA VAL A 253 -6.54 -20.98 6.04
C VAL A 253 -5.86 -20.39 4.81
N ALA A 254 -4.52 -20.37 4.77
CA ALA A 254 -3.75 -19.86 3.64
C ALA A 254 -4.01 -20.66 2.34
N ALA A 255 -4.10 -21.99 2.44
CA ALA A 255 -4.41 -22.86 1.30
C ALA A 255 -5.83 -22.61 0.75
N LEU A 256 -6.84 -22.45 1.62
CA LEU A 256 -8.21 -22.13 1.22
C LEU A 256 -8.29 -20.75 0.55
N LEU A 257 -7.66 -19.74 1.16
CA LEU A 257 -7.63 -18.38 0.61
C LEU A 257 -6.88 -18.33 -0.74
N GLY A 258 -5.73 -19.02 -0.84
CA GLY A 258 -4.95 -19.13 -2.07
C GLY A 258 -5.71 -19.83 -3.19
N THR A 259 -6.39 -20.95 -2.88
CA THR A 259 -7.25 -21.66 -3.84
C THR A 259 -8.37 -20.76 -4.35
N GLY A 260 -9.03 -20.02 -3.45
CA GLY A 260 -10.05 -19.03 -3.81
C GLY A 260 -9.48 -17.95 -4.74
N PHE A 261 -8.25 -17.46 -4.46
CA PHE A 261 -7.61 -16.45 -5.29
C PHE A 261 -7.33 -16.97 -6.71
N VAL A 262 -6.81 -18.18 -6.83
CA VAL A 262 -6.59 -18.86 -8.13
C VAL A 262 -7.92 -19.06 -8.87
N TRP A 263 -8.98 -19.47 -8.17
CA TRP A 263 -10.32 -19.66 -8.74
C TRP A 263 -10.90 -18.36 -9.33
N TYR A 264 -10.86 -17.25 -8.58
CA TYR A 264 -11.34 -15.95 -9.08
C TYR A 264 -10.47 -15.45 -10.24
N SER A 265 -9.16 -15.66 -10.18
CA SER A 265 -8.23 -15.30 -11.27
C SER A 265 -8.47 -16.14 -12.52
N TRP A 266 -8.81 -17.43 -12.36
CA TRP A 266 -9.20 -18.29 -13.47
C TRP A 266 -10.51 -17.81 -14.13
N LYS A 267 -11.49 -17.34 -13.36
CA LYS A 267 -12.70 -16.71 -13.93
C LYS A 267 -12.36 -15.47 -14.76
N VAL A 268 -11.41 -14.66 -14.31
CA VAL A 268 -10.92 -13.51 -15.07
C VAL A 268 -10.21 -13.97 -16.35
N LEU A 269 -9.38 -15.02 -16.29
CA LEU A 269 -8.72 -15.59 -17.46
C LEU A 269 -9.74 -16.03 -18.53
N ARG A 270 -10.86 -16.63 -18.11
CA ARG A 270 -11.94 -17.14 -19.00
C ARG A 270 -12.96 -16.07 -19.41
N MET A 271 -12.81 -14.83 -18.92
CA MET A 271 -13.70 -13.73 -19.27
C MET A 271 -13.59 -13.40 -20.76
N ARG A 272 -14.74 -13.17 -21.39
CA ARG A 272 -14.81 -12.81 -22.82
C ARG A 272 -14.45 -11.35 -23.03
N ASP A 273 -13.99 -11.02 -24.21
CA ASP A 273 -13.59 -9.63 -24.55
C ASP A 273 -14.80 -8.69 -24.71
N ASP A 274 -15.99 -9.26 -24.98
CA ASP A 274 -17.25 -8.54 -25.09
C ASP A 274 -18.00 -8.35 -23.76
N ASP A 275 -17.47 -8.85 -22.62
CA ASP A 275 -18.07 -8.64 -21.29
C ASP A 275 -17.82 -7.21 -20.76
N LEU A 276 -18.68 -6.29 -21.18
CA LEU A 276 -18.62 -4.88 -20.73
C LEU A 276 -18.86 -4.72 -19.22
N ALA A 277 -19.55 -5.65 -18.57
CA ALA A 277 -19.82 -5.60 -17.15
C ALA A 277 -18.59 -5.93 -16.30
N MET A 278 -17.65 -6.71 -16.84
CA MET A 278 -16.40 -7.14 -16.21
C MET A 278 -16.59 -7.69 -14.79
N LYS A 279 -17.69 -8.42 -14.57
CA LYS A 279 -18.05 -8.99 -13.27
C LYS A 279 -16.94 -9.84 -12.65
N PRO A 280 -16.24 -10.74 -13.41
CA PRO A 280 -15.13 -11.51 -12.84
C PRO A 280 -13.97 -10.65 -12.34
N ALA A 281 -13.60 -9.59 -13.06
CA ALA A 281 -12.53 -8.67 -12.64
C ALA A 281 -12.90 -7.89 -11.37
N LYS A 282 -14.15 -7.39 -11.28
CA LYS A 282 -14.67 -6.73 -10.08
C LYS A 282 -14.73 -7.69 -8.89
N ALA A 283 -15.14 -8.95 -9.10
CA ALA A 283 -15.18 -9.98 -8.06
C ALA A 283 -13.78 -10.34 -7.55
N LEU A 284 -12.79 -10.51 -8.45
CA LEU A 284 -11.40 -10.72 -8.07
C LEU A 284 -10.86 -9.53 -7.28
N PHE A 285 -11.13 -8.30 -7.71
CA PHE A 285 -10.70 -7.10 -6.99
C PHE A 285 -11.24 -7.08 -5.56
N GLY A 286 -12.52 -7.36 -5.35
CA GLY A 286 -13.12 -7.45 -4.01
C GLY A 286 -12.53 -8.60 -3.19
N TYR A 287 -12.40 -9.80 -3.79
CA TYR A 287 -11.80 -10.96 -3.12
C TYR A 287 -10.34 -10.73 -2.73
N SER A 288 -9.57 -10.03 -3.56
CA SER A 288 -8.16 -9.76 -3.27
C SER A 288 -7.96 -8.92 -2.00
N LEU A 289 -8.88 -7.99 -1.70
CA LEU A 289 -8.86 -7.24 -0.43
C LEU A 289 -9.15 -8.16 0.76
N LEU A 290 -10.17 -9.02 0.63
CA LEU A 290 -10.47 -10.03 1.65
C LEU A 290 -9.28 -10.97 1.87
N TYR A 291 -8.67 -11.47 0.79
CA TYR A 291 -7.49 -12.34 0.85
C TYR A 291 -6.37 -11.72 1.66
N LEU A 292 -5.96 -10.49 1.32
CA LEU A 292 -4.82 -9.86 1.99
C LEU A 292 -5.11 -9.61 3.47
N PHE A 293 -6.29 -9.10 3.79
CA PHE A 293 -6.69 -8.92 5.18
C PHE A 293 -6.73 -10.25 5.95
N ALA A 294 -7.39 -11.27 5.39
CA ALA A 294 -7.62 -12.54 6.07
C ALA A 294 -6.33 -13.34 6.30
N ILE A 295 -5.40 -13.36 5.32
CA ILE A 295 -4.13 -14.09 5.46
C ILE A 295 -3.24 -13.43 6.53
N PHE A 296 -3.18 -12.10 6.59
CA PHE A 296 -2.44 -11.39 7.63
C PHE A 296 -3.14 -11.47 8.99
N ALA A 297 -4.47 -11.46 9.05
CA ALA A 297 -5.22 -11.68 10.28
C ALA A 297 -5.01 -13.12 10.83
N ALA A 298 -4.99 -14.12 9.96
CA ALA A 298 -4.67 -15.50 10.35
C ALA A 298 -3.24 -15.61 10.88
N TYR A 299 -2.29 -14.94 10.23
CA TYR A 299 -0.91 -14.89 10.70
C TYR A 299 -0.80 -14.24 12.08
N LEU A 300 -1.48 -13.11 12.27
CA LEU A 300 -1.54 -12.40 13.56
C LEU A 300 -2.12 -13.30 14.66
N ALA A 301 -3.25 -13.93 14.40
CA ALA A 301 -3.92 -14.82 15.35
C ALA A 301 -3.00 -15.99 15.76
N ASP A 302 -2.34 -16.61 14.79
CA ASP A 302 -1.38 -17.70 15.03
C ASP A 302 -0.21 -17.24 15.90
N SER A 303 0.38 -16.08 15.60
CA SER A 303 1.50 -15.50 16.36
C SER A 303 1.11 -15.15 17.80
N VAL A 304 -0.10 -14.62 18.02
CA VAL A 304 -0.61 -14.31 19.36
C VAL A 304 -0.85 -15.58 20.18
N VAL A 305 -1.47 -16.59 19.56
CA VAL A 305 -1.73 -17.90 20.19
C VAL A 305 -0.40 -18.59 20.56
N ALA A 306 0.56 -18.63 19.64
CA ALA A 306 1.86 -19.23 19.90
C ALA A 306 2.58 -18.58 21.12
N ARG A 307 2.51 -17.24 21.23
CA ARG A 307 3.08 -16.51 22.37
C ARG A 307 2.37 -16.81 23.68
N ALA A 308 1.03 -16.88 23.67
CA ALA A 308 0.25 -17.19 24.85
C ALA A 308 0.61 -18.56 25.45
N PHE A 309 0.86 -19.57 24.61
CA PHE A 309 1.29 -20.88 25.05
C PHE A 309 2.76 -20.90 25.48
N ALA A 310 3.63 -20.10 24.88
CA ALA A 310 5.05 -20.02 25.27
C ALA A 310 5.26 -19.36 26.65
N VAL A 311 4.34 -18.48 27.08
CA VAL A 311 4.40 -17.82 28.41
C VAL A 311 3.81 -18.70 29.51
N GLY A 312 2.96 -19.70 29.17
CA GLY A 312 2.35 -20.65 30.11
C GLY A 312 3.12 -21.95 30.33
N ALA A 313 4.23 -22.16 29.61
CA ALA A 313 5.15 -23.30 29.74
C ALA A 313 6.45 -22.88 30.43
#